data_df5210b6c804986551a22feeb7343561
#
_entry.id   df5210b6c804986551a22feeb7343561
#
_cell.length_a   1.000
_cell.length_b   1.000
_cell.length_c   1.000
_cell.angle_alpha   90.00
_cell.angle_beta   90.00
_cell.angle_gamma   90.00
#
_symmetry.space_group_name_H-M   'P 1'
#
loop_
_entity.id
_entity.type
_entity.pdbx_description
1 polymer ?
#
loop_
_entity_poly.entity_id
_entity_poly.type
_entity_poly.pdbx_seq_one_letter_code
_entity_poly.pdbx_strand_id
1 'polypeptide(L)'
;MAVFVSKEQYDQACSVDLYEFLLKNHSYAVKVEYGSVLLLADKHVSVKKGFHGYRNFRTGETGNNVDYLMNFLGYGYQDAVLALVGNMVVDYSPKVNLQMSFREIVIPEPIKGSYRNLYAFLSARKIPLDVIQHLIDSCLLYTSPSPRDGLLS
;
A
#
# COMPACT_ATOMS: atom_id res chain seq x y z
N MET A 1 2.95 -34.41 -5.68
CA MET A 1 3.89 -34.48 -6.82
C MET A 1 4.53 -33.12 -7.00
N ALA A 2 5.86 -33.03 -7.03
CA ALA A 2 6.52 -31.76 -7.33
C ALA A 2 6.36 -31.47 -8.83
N VAL A 3 5.64 -30.42 -9.17
CA VAL A 3 5.48 -29.96 -10.55
C VAL A 3 6.76 -29.22 -10.93
N PHE A 4 7.50 -29.74 -11.87
CA PHE A 4 8.75 -29.13 -12.33
C PHE A 4 8.43 -28.04 -13.37
N VAL A 5 8.85 -26.83 -13.12
CA VAL A 5 8.71 -25.71 -14.08
C VAL A 5 9.89 -25.74 -15.04
N SER A 6 9.64 -25.79 -16.34
CA SER A 6 10.68 -25.72 -17.36
C SER A 6 11.14 -24.26 -17.54
N LYS A 7 12.38 -24.09 -18.07
CA LYS A 7 12.90 -22.74 -18.39
C LYS A 7 12.02 -22.01 -19.39
N GLU A 8 11.48 -22.73 -20.38
CA GLU A 8 10.58 -22.19 -21.40
C GLU A 8 9.30 -21.63 -20.79
N GLN A 9 8.71 -22.34 -19.81
CA GLN A 9 7.53 -21.86 -19.07
C GLN A 9 7.82 -20.62 -18.26
N TYR A 10 9.01 -20.53 -17.64
CA TYR A 10 9.44 -19.33 -16.93
C TYR A 10 9.61 -18.14 -17.87
N ASP A 11 10.28 -18.33 -19.01
CA ASP A 11 10.49 -17.27 -20.01
C ASP A 11 9.15 -16.80 -20.59
N GLN A 12 8.22 -17.72 -20.81
CA GLN A 12 6.84 -17.41 -21.23
C GLN A 12 6.10 -16.61 -20.15
N ALA A 13 6.18 -17.01 -18.87
CA ALA A 13 5.56 -16.29 -17.76
C ALA A 13 6.09 -14.86 -17.63
N CYS A 14 7.39 -14.66 -17.84
CA CYS A 14 8.00 -13.33 -17.83
C CYS A 14 7.56 -12.45 -19.02
N SER A 15 7.11 -13.05 -20.13
CA SER A 15 6.65 -12.32 -21.33
C SER A 15 5.17 -11.92 -21.30
N VAL A 16 4.41 -12.40 -20.32
CA VAL A 16 2.97 -12.06 -20.17
C VAL A 16 2.81 -10.58 -19.81
N ASP A 17 1.78 -9.92 -20.34
CA ASP A 17 1.42 -8.57 -19.89
C ASP A 17 0.82 -8.64 -18.47
N LEU A 18 1.62 -8.25 -17.49
CA LEU A 18 1.23 -8.29 -16.07
C LEU A 18 0.03 -7.37 -15.77
N TYR A 19 -0.08 -6.25 -16.47
CA TYR A 19 -1.19 -5.32 -16.32
C TYR A 19 -2.53 -6.00 -16.65
N GLU A 20 -2.63 -6.62 -17.82
CA GLU A 20 -3.84 -7.31 -18.28
C GLU A 20 -4.15 -8.54 -17.41
N PHE A 21 -3.11 -9.27 -17.00
CA PHE A 21 -3.25 -10.42 -16.11
C PHE A 21 -3.87 -10.02 -14.76
N LEU A 22 -3.38 -8.93 -14.15
CA LEU A 22 -3.88 -8.46 -12.85
C LEU A 22 -5.33 -7.96 -12.93
N LEU A 23 -5.69 -7.27 -13.98
CA LEU A 23 -7.06 -6.81 -14.17
C LEU A 23 -8.05 -7.97 -14.36
N LYS A 24 -7.63 -9.01 -15.04
CA LYS A 24 -8.48 -10.20 -15.30
C LYS A 24 -8.63 -11.08 -14.07
N ASN A 25 -7.54 -11.35 -13.36
CA ASN A 25 -7.52 -12.38 -12.31
C ASN A 25 -7.50 -11.81 -10.88
N HIS A 26 -6.99 -10.58 -10.69
CA HIS A 26 -6.76 -9.98 -9.37
C HIS A 26 -7.29 -8.54 -9.27
N SER A 27 -8.39 -8.24 -9.96
CA SER A 27 -9.01 -6.90 -9.94
C SER A 27 -9.36 -6.39 -8.53
N TYR A 28 -9.60 -7.28 -7.59
CA TYR A 28 -9.88 -6.96 -6.20
C TYR A 28 -8.65 -6.45 -5.41
N ALA A 29 -7.44 -6.80 -5.85
CA ALA A 29 -6.19 -6.45 -5.16
C ALA A 29 -5.52 -5.20 -5.74
N VAL A 30 -6.05 -4.65 -6.83
CA VAL A 30 -5.40 -3.59 -7.59
C VAL A 30 -6.37 -2.45 -7.93
N LYS A 31 -5.81 -1.27 -8.17
CA LYS A 31 -6.54 -0.09 -8.64
C LYS A 31 -5.88 0.48 -9.89
N VAL A 32 -6.67 0.84 -10.88
CA VAL A 32 -6.17 1.51 -12.09
C VAL A 32 -6.09 3.02 -11.86
N GLU A 33 -4.91 3.60 -12.06
CA GLU A 33 -4.69 5.05 -12.05
C GLU A 33 -3.72 5.45 -13.16
N TYR A 34 -4.07 6.45 -13.94
CA TYR A 34 -3.21 7.07 -14.98
C TYR A 34 -2.52 6.07 -15.93
N GLY A 35 -3.24 5.00 -16.35
CA GLY A 35 -2.70 3.97 -17.25
C GLY A 35 -1.73 2.98 -16.62
N SER A 36 -1.69 2.95 -15.30
CA SER A 36 -0.95 1.96 -14.50
C SER A 36 -1.88 1.28 -13.53
N VAL A 37 -1.51 0.07 -13.11
CA VAL A 37 -2.16 -0.66 -12.03
C VAL A 37 -1.34 -0.49 -10.77
N LEU A 38 -1.98 -0.02 -9.70
CA LEU A 38 -1.39 0.12 -8.37
C LEU A 38 -1.89 -0.99 -7.46
N LEU A 39 -1.01 -1.52 -6.63
CA LEU A 39 -1.39 -2.48 -5.60
C LEU A 39 -2.16 -1.77 -4.47
N LEU A 40 -3.34 -2.27 -4.07
CA LEU A 40 -4.14 -1.66 -3.01
C LEU A 40 -3.44 -1.70 -1.63
N ALA A 41 -2.69 -2.77 -1.37
CA ALA A 41 -1.94 -2.94 -0.12
C ALA A 41 -0.71 -2.01 -0.02
N ASP A 42 -0.08 -1.69 -1.16
CA ASP A 42 1.03 -0.73 -1.23
C ASP A 42 0.94 0.09 -2.52
N LYS A 43 0.39 1.29 -2.43
CA LYS A 43 0.18 2.21 -3.57
C LYS A 43 1.47 2.68 -4.25
N HIS A 44 2.63 2.36 -3.69
CA HIS A 44 3.93 2.66 -4.30
C HIS A 44 4.37 1.59 -5.31
N VAL A 45 3.71 0.43 -5.30
CA VAL A 45 3.96 -0.65 -6.26
C VAL A 45 3.09 -0.44 -7.48
N SER A 46 3.71 -0.21 -8.62
CA SER A 46 3.04 0.11 -9.89
C SER A 46 3.45 -0.85 -11.00
N VAL A 47 2.46 -1.24 -11.79
CA VAL A 47 2.60 -2.02 -13.02
C VAL A 47 2.08 -1.19 -14.17
N LYS A 48 2.92 -0.91 -15.17
CA LYS A 48 2.53 -0.15 -16.35
C LYS A 48 2.09 -1.09 -17.47
N LYS A 49 1.06 -0.67 -18.23
CA LYS A 49 0.59 -1.43 -19.39
C LYS A 49 1.72 -1.65 -20.41
N GLY A 50 1.85 -2.88 -20.92
CA GLY A 50 2.90 -3.26 -21.86
C GLY A 50 4.29 -3.43 -21.23
N PHE A 51 4.39 -3.39 -19.90
CA PHE A 51 5.64 -3.64 -19.18
C PHE A 51 5.58 -5.01 -18.48
N HIS A 52 6.66 -5.79 -18.61
CA HIS A 52 6.73 -7.16 -18.08
C HIS A 52 7.36 -7.18 -16.69
N GLY A 53 6.72 -6.50 -15.72
CA GLY A 53 7.19 -6.41 -14.35
C GLY A 53 6.58 -5.26 -13.58
N TYR A 54 7.17 -4.97 -12.41
CA TYR A 54 6.71 -3.92 -11.51
C TYR A 54 7.84 -3.00 -11.08
N ARG A 55 7.45 -1.85 -10.53
CA ARG A 55 8.35 -0.91 -9.86
C ARG A 55 7.72 -0.44 -8.55
N ASN A 56 8.49 -0.49 -7.47
CA ASN A 56 8.17 0.13 -6.20
C ASN A 56 8.82 1.51 -6.13
N PHE A 57 8.01 2.56 -6.15
CA PHE A 57 8.51 3.95 -6.15
C PHE A 57 9.03 4.39 -4.77
N ARG A 58 8.72 3.67 -3.70
CA ARG A 58 9.22 3.99 -2.37
C ARG A 58 10.61 3.43 -2.11
N THR A 59 10.86 2.17 -2.52
CA THR A 59 12.14 1.48 -2.29
C THR A 59 13.07 1.55 -3.50
N GLY A 60 12.54 1.86 -4.69
CA GLY A 60 13.26 1.82 -5.95
C GLY A 60 13.38 0.41 -6.54
N GLU A 61 12.84 -0.60 -5.88
CA GLU A 61 12.91 -1.99 -6.33
C GLU A 61 12.10 -2.21 -7.59
N THR A 62 12.62 -3.09 -8.43
CA THR A 62 11.95 -3.58 -9.64
C THR A 62 12.03 -5.09 -9.67
N GLY A 63 11.07 -5.74 -10.30
CA GLY A 63 11.06 -7.18 -10.47
C GLY A 63 10.20 -7.58 -11.67
N ASN A 64 10.27 -8.84 -12.03
CA ASN A 64 9.50 -9.41 -13.11
C ASN A 64 8.08 -9.85 -12.67
N ASN A 65 7.33 -10.44 -13.56
CA ASN A 65 5.97 -10.90 -13.32
C ASN A 65 5.87 -11.95 -12.21
N VAL A 66 6.83 -12.89 -12.19
CA VAL A 66 6.86 -13.97 -11.20
C VAL A 66 7.17 -13.40 -9.82
N ASP A 67 8.15 -12.49 -9.74
CA ASP A 67 8.51 -11.80 -8.50
C ASP A 67 7.31 -11.01 -7.93
N TYR A 68 6.51 -10.37 -8.80
CA TYR A 68 5.30 -9.67 -8.37
C TYR A 68 4.30 -10.61 -7.69
N LEU A 69 3.99 -11.76 -8.31
CA LEU A 69 3.04 -12.71 -7.75
C LEU A 69 3.55 -13.30 -6.44
N MET A 70 4.84 -13.58 -6.34
CA MET A 70 5.44 -14.12 -5.11
C MET A 70 5.44 -13.10 -3.98
N ASN A 71 5.91 -11.87 -4.23
CA ASN A 71 6.14 -10.87 -3.20
C ASN A 71 4.86 -10.19 -2.71
N PHE A 72 3.88 -10.00 -3.59
CA PHE A 72 2.69 -9.20 -3.28
C PHE A 72 1.39 -10.00 -3.24
N LEU A 73 1.32 -11.11 -3.95
CA LEU A 73 0.12 -11.95 -3.97
C LEU A 73 0.30 -13.28 -3.23
N GLY A 74 1.53 -13.57 -2.74
CA GLY A 74 1.82 -14.74 -1.92
C GLY A 74 1.83 -16.08 -2.66
N TYR A 75 2.01 -16.06 -3.98
CA TYR A 75 2.15 -17.28 -4.77
C TYR A 75 3.47 -17.99 -4.44
N GLY A 76 3.46 -19.34 -4.48
CA GLY A 76 4.69 -20.12 -4.60
C GLY A 76 5.32 -19.92 -5.99
N TYR A 77 6.63 -20.13 -6.12
CA TYR A 77 7.33 -19.97 -7.40
C TYR A 77 6.67 -20.75 -8.55
N GLN A 78 6.38 -22.03 -8.31
CA GLN A 78 5.76 -22.88 -9.31
C GLN A 78 4.36 -22.42 -9.68
N ASP A 79 3.55 -22.07 -8.67
CA ASP A 79 2.17 -21.61 -8.87
C ASP A 79 2.13 -20.27 -9.60
N ALA A 80 3.07 -19.36 -9.32
CA ALA A 80 3.19 -18.08 -10.01
C ALA A 80 3.46 -18.27 -11.51
N VAL A 81 4.43 -19.14 -11.87
CA VAL A 81 4.72 -19.42 -13.27
C VAL A 81 3.55 -20.08 -13.98
N LEU A 82 2.92 -21.09 -13.38
CA LEU A 82 1.80 -21.80 -13.98
C LEU A 82 0.56 -20.91 -14.13
N ALA A 83 0.30 -20.02 -13.17
CA ALA A 83 -0.79 -19.05 -13.25
C ALA A 83 -0.60 -18.07 -14.41
N LEU A 84 0.61 -17.56 -14.60
CA LEU A 84 0.95 -16.64 -15.69
C LEU A 84 0.86 -17.30 -17.07
N VAL A 85 1.28 -18.56 -17.18
CA VAL A 85 1.22 -19.32 -18.45
C VAL A 85 -0.22 -19.78 -18.78
N GLY A 86 -1.18 -19.62 -17.85
CA GLY A 86 -2.58 -19.95 -18.08
C GLY A 86 -2.93 -21.44 -17.95
N ASN A 87 -2.03 -22.25 -17.43
CA ASN A 87 -2.20 -23.68 -17.27
C ASN A 87 -2.86 -24.11 -15.94
N MET A 88 -3.19 -23.16 -15.06
CA MET A 88 -3.94 -23.44 -13.83
C MET A 88 -5.00 -22.36 -13.60
N VAL A 89 -6.27 -22.78 -13.62
CA VAL A 89 -7.32 -22.13 -12.84
C VAL A 89 -7.10 -22.62 -11.40
N VAL A 90 -6.14 -22.02 -10.71
CA VAL A 90 -6.03 -22.19 -9.27
C VAL A 90 -7.07 -21.26 -8.70
N ASP A 91 -8.07 -21.84 -8.06
CA ASP A 91 -8.97 -21.12 -7.15
C ASP A 91 -8.12 -20.74 -5.93
N TYR A 92 -7.24 -19.76 -6.18
CA TYR A 92 -6.30 -19.26 -5.18
C TYR A 92 -7.06 -18.29 -4.29
N SER A 93 -7.57 -18.83 -3.19
CA SER A 93 -7.85 -17.99 -2.04
C SER A 93 -6.49 -17.48 -1.57
N PRO A 94 -6.18 -16.19 -1.77
CA PRO A 94 -4.90 -15.67 -1.29
C PRO A 94 -4.89 -15.98 0.21
N LYS A 95 -3.96 -16.80 0.64
CA LYS A 95 -3.46 -16.72 2.00
C LYS A 95 -2.77 -15.37 2.04
N VAL A 96 -3.58 -14.32 2.06
CA VAL A 96 -3.14 -13.00 2.43
C VAL A 96 -2.60 -13.23 3.82
N ASN A 97 -1.31 -13.44 3.89
CA ASN A 97 -0.57 -13.31 5.12
C ASN A 97 -0.65 -11.81 5.42
N LEU A 98 -1.86 -11.38 5.80
CA LEU A 98 -2.09 -10.16 6.53
C LEU A 98 -1.44 -10.33 7.91
N GLN A 99 -0.14 -10.60 7.91
CA GLN A 99 0.73 -10.00 8.87
C GLN A 99 0.82 -8.50 8.51
N MET A 100 -0.35 -7.86 8.33
CA MET A 100 -0.50 -6.57 8.90
C MET A 100 -0.17 -6.79 10.36
N SER A 101 1.09 -6.58 10.72
CA SER A 101 1.39 -6.14 12.05
C SER A 101 0.45 -4.93 12.21
N PHE A 102 -0.70 -5.16 12.81
CA PHE A 102 -1.43 -4.09 13.44
C PHE A 102 -0.40 -3.51 14.40
N ARG A 103 0.36 -2.53 13.93
CA ARG A 103 1.05 -1.65 14.84
C ARG A 103 -0.10 -1.11 15.64
N GLU A 104 -0.21 -1.64 16.87
CA GLU A 104 -1.11 -1.10 17.85
C GLU A 104 -0.95 0.40 17.74
N ILE A 105 -1.99 1.08 17.22
CA ILE A 105 -1.94 2.53 17.09
C ILE A 105 -2.00 3.00 18.52
N VAL A 106 -0.83 3.18 19.10
CA VAL A 106 -0.71 3.81 20.43
C VAL A 106 -1.16 5.24 20.20
N ILE A 107 -2.43 5.50 20.51
CA ILE A 107 -2.96 6.85 20.52
C ILE A 107 -2.20 7.57 21.63
N PRO A 108 -1.36 8.56 21.31
CA PRO A 108 -0.63 9.28 22.34
C PRO A 108 -1.64 9.90 23.30
N GLU A 109 -1.39 9.77 24.60
CA GLU A 109 -2.23 10.42 25.59
C GLU A 109 -2.31 11.92 25.30
N PRO A 110 -3.51 12.53 25.42
CA PRO A 110 -3.65 13.98 25.22
C PRO A 110 -2.74 14.71 26.21
N ILE A 111 -1.94 15.61 25.69
CA ILE A 111 -1.06 16.45 26.53
C ILE A 111 -1.97 17.23 27.46
N LYS A 112 -2.00 16.84 28.74
CA LYS A 112 -2.65 17.60 29.81
C LYS A 112 -1.85 18.88 30.06
N GLY A 113 -2.04 19.86 29.20
CA GLY A 113 -1.27 21.09 29.22
C GLY A 113 -2.03 22.26 28.61
N SER A 114 -1.43 23.42 28.69
CA SER A 114 -1.99 24.65 28.17
C SER A 114 -2.20 24.58 26.66
N TYR A 115 -3.43 24.74 26.19
CA TYR A 115 -3.76 24.89 24.76
C TYR A 115 -3.33 26.25 24.18
N ARG A 116 -2.44 26.97 24.88
CA ARG A 116 -1.99 28.33 24.51
C ARG A 116 -1.45 28.42 23.08
N ASN A 117 -0.64 27.44 22.68
CA ASN A 117 -0.05 27.43 21.33
C ASN A 117 -1.13 27.16 20.26
N LEU A 118 -2.11 26.30 20.58
CA LEU A 118 -3.24 26.03 19.69
C LEU A 118 -4.11 27.26 19.52
N TYR A 119 -4.43 27.96 20.60
CA TYR A 119 -5.16 29.23 20.55
C TYR A 119 -4.42 30.28 19.73
N ALA A 120 -3.11 30.45 19.96
CA ALA A 120 -2.29 31.40 19.21
C ALA A 120 -2.27 31.08 17.71
N PHE A 121 -2.10 29.81 17.36
CA PHE A 121 -2.06 29.35 15.98
C PHE A 121 -3.39 29.56 15.24
N LEU A 122 -4.53 29.23 15.88
CA LEU A 122 -5.85 29.36 15.28
C LEU A 122 -6.32 30.81 15.25
N SER A 123 -6.01 31.61 16.30
CA SER A 123 -6.31 33.04 16.32
C SER A 123 -5.54 33.82 15.26
N ALA A 124 -4.29 33.44 14.98
CA ALA A 124 -3.51 34.04 13.89
C ALA A 124 -4.15 33.80 12.52
N ARG A 125 -4.95 32.74 12.37
CA ARG A 125 -5.76 32.43 11.19
C ARG A 125 -7.14 33.07 11.20
N LYS A 126 -7.40 33.97 12.15
CA LYS A 126 -8.67 34.69 12.31
C LYS A 126 -9.86 33.77 12.63
N ILE A 127 -9.64 32.63 13.27
CA ILE A 127 -10.72 31.77 13.76
C ILE A 127 -11.20 32.36 15.08
N PRO A 128 -12.52 32.58 15.24
CA PRO A 128 -13.11 33.12 16.47
C PRO A 128 -12.82 32.22 17.70
N LEU A 129 -12.62 32.84 18.86
CA LEU A 129 -12.25 32.12 20.09
C LEU A 129 -13.32 31.15 20.59
N ASP A 130 -14.59 31.48 20.39
CA ASP A 130 -15.73 30.63 20.72
C ASP A 130 -15.73 29.32 19.88
N VAL A 131 -15.39 29.43 18.62
CA VAL A 131 -15.24 28.26 17.72
C VAL A 131 -14.05 27.39 18.18
N ILE A 132 -12.93 28.02 18.52
CA ILE A 132 -11.75 27.30 19.01
C ILE A 132 -12.08 26.54 20.30
N GLN A 133 -12.76 27.21 21.24
CA GLN A 133 -13.19 26.59 22.50
C GLN A 133 -14.13 25.43 22.27
N HIS A 134 -15.12 25.58 21.38
CA HIS A 134 -16.06 24.53 21.06
C HIS A 134 -15.37 23.29 20.45
N LEU A 135 -14.37 23.48 19.58
CA LEU A 135 -13.62 22.40 18.98
C LEU A 135 -12.74 21.64 19.99
N ILE A 136 -12.20 22.35 20.98
CA ILE A 136 -11.45 21.74 22.08
C ILE A 136 -12.36 20.92 22.98
N ASP A 137 -13.49 21.49 23.38
CA ASP A 137 -14.47 20.86 24.28
C ASP A 137 -15.12 19.62 23.64
N SER A 138 -15.30 19.65 22.31
CA SER A 138 -15.81 18.52 21.53
C SER A 138 -14.76 17.44 21.25
N CYS A 139 -13.53 17.59 21.73
CA CYS A 139 -12.40 16.70 21.43
C CYS A 139 -12.12 16.51 19.92
N LEU A 140 -12.55 17.44 19.08
CA LEU A 140 -12.33 17.41 17.64
C LEU A 140 -10.92 17.87 17.24
N LEU A 141 -10.22 18.58 18.11
CA LEU A 141 -8.82 18.99 17.94
C LEU A 141 -7.93 18.14 18.83
N TYR A 142 -7.28 17.16 18.23
CA TYR A 142 -6.20 16.42 18.86
C TYR A 142 -4.88 17.14 18.61
N THR A 143 -4.26 17.67 19.66
CA THR A 143 -2.92 18.22 19.56
C THR A 143 -1.90 17.11 19.64
N SER A 144 -1.67 16.42 18.52
CA SER A 144 -0.46 15.63 18.36
C SER A 144 0.68 16.60 18.09
N PRO A 145 1.79 16.58 18.87
CA PRO A 145 2.94 17.40 18.56
C PRO A 145 3.43 17.02 17.16
N SER A 146 3.51 18.03 16.28
CA SER A 146 4.11 17.83 14.95
C SER A 146 5.59 17.45 15.14
N PRO A 147 6.13 16.51 14.36
CA PRO A 147 7.57 16.21 14.38
C PRO A 147 8.45 17.43 14.12
N ARG A 148 7.87 18.55 13.63
CA ARG A 148 8.58 19.82 13.41
C ARG A 148 8.63 20.73 14.64
N ASP A 149 7.79 20.49 15.65
CA ASP A 149 7.74 21.34 16.83
C ASP A 149 8.90 21.06 17.81
N GLY A 150 9.62 19.95 17.62
CA GLY A 150 10.83 19.60 18.39
C GLY A 150 12.13 20.21 17.87
N LEU A 151 12.12 20.98 16.77
CA LEU A 151 13.32 21.55 16.16
C LEU A 151 13.49 23.06 16.41
N LEU A 152 12.69 23.66 17.30
CA LEU A 152 12.76 25.08 17.64
C LEU A 152 13.03 25.30 19.15
N SER A 153 13.96 24.56 19.70
CA SER A 153 14.55 24.87 21.01
C SER A 153 16.07 24.95 20.93
#